data_2dfa0744ac977b26365d57a2a42f554f
#
_entry.id   2dfa0744ac977b26365d57a2a42f554f
#
_cell.length_a   1.000
_cell.length_b   1.000
_cell.length_c   1.000
_cell.angle_alpha   90.00
_cell.angle_beta   90.00
_cell.angle_gamma   90.00
#
_symmetry.space_group_name_H-M   'P 1'
#
loop_
_entity.id
_entity.type
_entity.pdbx_description
1 polymer ?
#
loop_
_entity_poly.entity_id
_entity_poly.type
_entity_poly.pdbx_seq_one_letter_code
_entity_poly.pdbx_strand_id
1 'polypeptide(L)'
;MRFTTIFFDLDDTLYPSSTNLWLAIKGRMNEFMRDRMNIPTDEIPALREKYYMQYGTTLKGLEKHHQINVDDFLAYVHDLPLSNYLTPDPAQREIIASLPTRKLIFTNADSSHAERVLTQLNLRDLFPVIVDVNTVTPYCKPMPESFKIAMNLAGESDPSRCVMIDDLTRTTRAAKEAGMSSILFGGTAASEDANASLSNWNELTDILERL
;
A
#
# COMPACT_ATOMS: atom_id res chain seq x y z
N MET A 1 18.83 7.69 14.85
CA MET A 1 17.84 7.72 13.75
C MET A 1 17.05 9.02 13.82
N ARG A 2 16.97 9.81 12.73
CA ARG A 2 16.23 11.09 12.68
C ARG A 2 14.72 10.93 12.53
N PHE A 3 14.30 9.78 12.00
CA PHE A 3 12.90 9.49 11.72
C PHE A 3 12.14 9.05 12.98
N THR A 4 10.91 9.51 13.13
CA THR A 4 10.00 9.16 14.23
C THR A 4 8.86 8.27 13.76
N THR A 5 8.54 8.30 12.46
CA THR A 5 7.39 7.64 11.89
C THR A 5 7.74 6.99 10.55
N ILE A 6 7.37 5.73 10.39
CA ILE A 6 7.51 5.01 9.13
C ILE A 6 6.13 4.52 8.70
N PHE A 7 5.73 4.90 7.50
CA PHE A 7 4.55 4.41 6.81
C PHE A 7 4.97 3.27 5.88
N PHE A 8 4.33 2.14 6.03
CA PHE A 8 4.53 0.98 5.19
C PHE A 8 3.30 0.80 4.30
N ASP A 9 3.50 0.68 3.01
CA ASP A 9 2.49 0.07 2.17
C ASP A 9 2.32 -1.41 2.53
N LEU A 10 1.24 -2.01 2.06
CA LEU A 10 0.86 -3.39 2.40
C LEU A 10 1.15 -4.35 1.25
N ASP A 11 0.37 -4.22 0.17
CA ASP A 11 0.34 -5.18 -0.93
C ASP A 11 1.59 -5.02 -1.83
N ASP A 12 2.26 -6.13 -2.14
CA ASP A 12 3.53 -6.18 -2.87
C ASP A 12 4.71 -5.42 -2.19
N THR A 13 4.49 -4.95 -0.93
CA THR A 13 5.52 -4.33 -0.09
C THR A 13 5.85 -5.19 1.13
N LEU A 14 4.91 -5.49 2.04
CA LEU A 14 5.17 -6.38 3.20
C LEU A 14 5.28 -7.86 2.81
N TYR A 15 4.93 -8.18 1.62
CA TYR A 15 5.17 -9.48 0.98
C TYR A 15 5.51 -9.23 -0.50
N PRO A 16 6.37 -10.05 -1.13
CA PRO A 16 6.81 -9.79 -2.50
C PRO A 16 5.71 -10.13 -3.52
N SER A 17 5.71 -9.43 -4.66
CA SER A 17 4.79 -9.66 -5.78
C SER A 17 4.83 -11.10 -6.33
N SER A 18 5.94 -11.82 -6.09
CA SER A 18 6.08 -13.24 -6.46
C SER A 18 5.10 -14.17 -5.74
N THR A 19 4.43 -13.72 -4.67
CA THR A 19 3.34 -14.47 -4.03
C THR A 19 2.11 -14.60 -4.92
N ASN A 20 1.95 -13.73 -5.92
CA ASN A 20 0.81 -13.62 -6.81
C ASN A 20 -0.54 -13.25 -6.12
N LEU A 21 -0.52 -12.79 -4.86
CA LEU A 21 -1.75 -12.35 -4.21
C LEU A 21 -2.37 -11.16 -4.92
N TRP A 22 -1.55 -10.15 -5.28
CA TRP A 22 -2.04 -8.99 -6.03
C TRP A 22 -2.60 -9.38 -7.41
N LEU A 23 -2.00 -10.38 -8.07
CA LEU A 23 -2.53 -10.90 -9.33
C LEU A 23 -3.91 -11.55 -9.13
N ALA A 24 -4.11 -12.29 -8.04
CA ALA A 24 -5.40 -12.87 -7.70
C ALA A 24 -6.46 -11.79 -7.39
N ILE A 25 -6.09 -10.74 -6.62
CA ILE A 25 -6.96 -9.58 -6.37
C ILE A 25 -7.38 -8.90 -7.68
N LYS A 26 -6.43 -8.71 -8.60
CA LYS A 26 -6.76 -8.19 -9.97
C LYS A 26 -7.74 -9.09 -10.72
N GLY A 27 -7.61 -10.40 -10.57
CA GLY A 27 -8.56 -11.37 -11.13
C GLY A 27 -9.96 -11.17 -10.56
N ARG A 28 -10.08 -11.02 -9.23
CA ARG A 28 -11.35 -10.74 -8.55
C ARG A 28 -11.96 -9.40 -8.97
N MET A 29 -11.14 -8.36 -9.19
CA MET A 29 -11.63 -7.09 -9.75
C MET A 29 -12.25 -7.31 -11.14
N ASN A 30 -11.60 -8.10 -12.01
CA ASN A 30 -12.14 -8.40 -13.34
C ASN A 30 -13.46 -9.16 -13.25
N GLU A 31 -13.56 -10.15 -12.36
CA GLU A 31 -14.78 -10.90 -12.11
C GLU A 31 -15.92 -9.98 -11.63
N PHE A 32 -15.65 -9.12 -10.65
CA PHE A 32 -16.64 -8.16 -10.16
C PHE A 32 -17.15 -7.24 -11.27
N MET A 33 -16.24 -6.68 -12.07
CA MET A 33 -16.61 -5.79 -13.17
C MET A 33 -17.42 -6.50 -14.24
N ARG A 34 -17.10 -7.76 -14.55
CA ARG A 34 -17.85 -8.57 -15.49
C ARG A 34 -19.23 -8.96 -14.93
N ASP A 35 -19.26 -9.55 -13.73
CA ASP A 35 -20.44 -10.28 -13.21
C ASP A 35 -21.41 -9.39 -12.45
N ARG A 36 -20.93 -8.33 -11.81
CA ARG A 36 -21.75 -7.39 -11.03
C ARG A 36 -22.06 -6.09 -11.76
N MET A 37 -21.21 -5.71 -12.73
CA MET A 37 -21.36 -4.46 -13.47
C MET A 37 -21.69 -4.65 -14.94
N ASN A 38 -21.71 -5.90 -15.44
CA ASN A 38 -21.96 -6.26 -16.83
C ASN A 38 -21.00 -5.56 -17.84
N ILE A 39 -19.76 -5.30 -17.45
CA ILE A 39 -18.75 -4.73 -18.33
C ILE A 39 -18.19 -5.85 -19.22
N PRO A 40 -18.10 -5.64 -20.55
CA PRO A 40 -17.51 -6.64 -21.46
C PRO A 40 -16.11 -7.01 -21.05
N THR A 41 -15.81 -8.32 -21.05
CA THR A 41 -14.51 -8.85 -20.53
C THR A 41 -13.30 -8.25 -21.23
N ASP A 42 -13.42 -7.98 -22.54
CA ASP A 42 -12.37 -7.39 -23.36
C ASP A 42 -12.12 -5.90 -23.08
N GLU A 43 -13.11 -5.19 -22.52
CA GLU A 43 -12.98 -3.77 -22.14
C GLU A 43 -12.34 -3.59 -20.75
N ILE A 44 -12.44 -4.59 -19.85
CA ILE A 44 -12.06 -4.47 -18.44
C ILE A 44 -10.58 -4.08 -18.26
N PRO A 45 -9.59 -4.69 -18.93
CA PRO A 45 -8.20 -4.33 -18.73
C PRO A 45 -7.90 -2.86 -19.04
N ALA A 46 -8.42 -2.36 -20.16
CA ALA A 46 -8.22 -0.98 -20.57
C ALA A 46 -8.93 0.01 -19.61
N LEU A 47 -10.13 -0.34 -19.14
CA LEU A 47 -10.89 0.49 -18.21
C LEU A 47 -10.20 0.57 -16.84
N ARG A 48 -9.67 -0.54 -16.34
CA ARG A 48 -8.90 -0.58 -15.08
C ARG A 48 -7.65 0.28 -15.17
N GLU A 49 -6.88 0.14 -16.26
CA GLU A 49 -5.68 0.96 -16.48
C GLU A 49 -6.03 2.44 -16.55
N LYS A 50 -7.06 2.81 -17.30
CA LYS A 50 -7.57 4.19 -17.37
C LYS A 50 -7.90 4.75 -15.99
N TYR A 51 -8.64 4.00 -15.17
CA TYR A 51 -9.03 4.46 -13.85
C TYR A 51 -7.85 4.55 -12.88
N TYR A 52 -6.96 3.57 -12.94
CA TYR A 52 -5.72 3.59 -12.17
C TYR A 52 -4.86 4.82 -12.47
N MET A 53 -4.72 5.18 -13.76
CA MET A 53 -3.93 6.34 -14.17
C MET A 53 -4.61 7.66 -13.83
N GLN A 54 -5.94 7.76 -13.98
CA GLN A 54 -6.67 9.02 -13.79
C GLN A 54 -7.06 9.31 -12.34
N TYR A 55 -7.32 8.27 -11.54
CA TYR A 55 -7.90 8.40 -10.20
C TYR A 55 -7.07 7.75 -9.09
N GLY A 56 -5.91 7.22 -9.43
CA GLY A 56 -5.01 6.57 -8.47
C GLY A 56 -5.32 5.10 -8.22
N THR A 57 -6.60 4.70 -8.27
CA THR A 57 -7.02 3.30 -8.17
C THR A 57 -8.18 3.00 -9.12
N THR A 58 -8.34 1.71 -9.49
CA THR A 58 -9.54 1.25 -10.21
C THR A 58 -10.80 1.59 -9.42
N LEU A 59 -10.80 1.37 -8.09
CA LEU A 59 -11.92 1.65 -7.21
C LEU A 59 -12.41 3.09 -7.32
N LYS A 60 -11.51 4.08 -7.23
CA LYS A 60 -11.88 5.50 -7.32
C LYS A 60 -12.51 5.87 -8.66
N GLY A 61 -12.05 5.24 -9.74
CA GLY A 61 -12.70 5.38 -11.04
C GLY A 61 -14.10 4.76 -11.09
N LEU A 62 -14.26 3.58 -10.50
CA LEU A 62 -15.56 2.90 -10.42
C LEU A 62 -16.57 3.68 -9.57
N GLU A 63 -16.16 4.21 -8.41
CA GLU A 63 -16.98 5.09 -7.59
C GLU A 63 -17.51 6.29 -8.40
N LYS A 64 -16.61 6.92 -9.14
CA LYS A 64 -16.93 8.16 -9.87
C LYS A 64 -17.86 7.94 -11.05
N HIS A 65 -17.72 6.82 -11.75
CA HIS A 65 -18.39 6.62 -13.04
C HIS A 65 -19.52 5.59 -13.01
N HIS A 66 -19.58 4.72 -11.99
CA HIS A 66 -20.49 3.57 -11.98
C HIS A 66 -21.37 3.44 -10.73
N GLN A 67 -21.25 4.37 -9.77
CA GLN A 67 -22.05 4.36 -8.53
C GLN A 67 -22.06 2.99 -7.80
N ILE A 68 -20.90 2.34 -7.75
CA ILE A 68 -20.77 1.05 -7.07
C ILE A 68 -20.89 1.18 -5.55
N ASN A 69 -21.28 0.08 -4.89
CA ASN A 69 -21.10 -0.03 -3.45
C ASN A 69 -19.63 -0.38 -3.18
N VAL A 70 -18.92 0.55 -2.52
CA VAL A 70 -17.48 0.42 -2.22
C VAL A 70 -17.20 -0.76 -1.30
N ASP A 71 -18.01 -0.93 -0.25
CA ASP A 71 -17.83 -2.01 0.72
C ASP A 71 -18.04 -3.39 0.07
N ASP A 72 -19.06 -3.53 -0.81
CA ASP A 72 -19.28 -4.77 -1.56
C ASP A 72 -18.11 -5.07 -2.51
N PHE A 73 -17.58 -4.05 -3.19
CA PHE A 73 -16.42 -4.21 -4.06
C PHE A 73 -15.20 -4.67 -3.26
N LEU A 74 -14.85 -3.98 -2.18
CA LEU A 74 -13.69 -4.29 -1.36
C LEU A 74 -13.80 -5.68 -0.72
N ALA A 75 -14.95 -6.01 -0.17
CA ALA A 75 -15.21 -7.34 0.39
C ALA A 75 -15.06 -8.44 -0.67
N TYR A 76 -15.57 -8.20 -1.88
CA TYR A 76 -15.51 -9.18 -2.96
C TYR A 76 -14.08 -9.40 -3.46
N VAL A 77 -13.33 -8.33 -3.73
CA VAL A 77 -12.00 -8.45 -4.35
C VAL A 77 -10.95 -9.01 -3.38
N HIS A 78 -11.15 -8.81 -2.09
CA HIS A 78 -10.27 -9.30 -1.05
C HIS A 78 -10.68 -10.66 -0.46
N ASP A 79 -11.81 -11.26 -0.89
CA ASP A 79 -12.22 -12.61 -0.44
C ASP A 79 -11.37 -13.69 -1.09
N LEU A 80 -10.17 -13.86 -0.55
CA LEU A 80 -9.15 -14.83 -0.98
C LEU A 80 -8.60 -15.59 0.24
N PRO A 81 -8.26 -16.88 0.08
CA PRO A 81 -7.61 -17.67 1.12
C PRO A 81 -6.14 -17.28 1.23
N LEU A 82 -5.82 -16.31 2.09
CA LEU A 82 -4.47 -15.71 2.21
C LEU A 82 -3.37 -16.72 2.51
N SER A 83 -3.68 -17.81 3.23
CA SER A 83 -2.72 -18.90 3.50
C SER A 83 -2.17 -19.59 2.26
N ASN A 84 -2.85 -19.47 1.11
CA ASN A 84 -2.36 -20.01 -0.17
C ASN A 84 -1.28 -19.12 -0.81
N TYR A 85 -1.15 -17.89 -0.35
CA TYR A 85 -0.28 -16.86 -0.95
C TYR A 85 0.80 -16.39 0.02
N LEU A 86 0.47 -16.28 1.30
CA LEU A 86 1.31 -15.60 2.29
C LEU A 86 1.83 -16.57 3.34
N THR A 87 3.14 -16.48 3.60
CA THR A 87 3.82 -17.20 4.67
C THR A 87 4.56 -16.18 5.54
N PRO A 88 4.49 -16.29 6.88
CA PRO A 88 5.24 -15.41 7.78
C PRO A 88 6.75 -15.52 7.53
N ASP A 89 7.43 -14.36 7.57
CA ASP A 89 8.89 -14.28 7.57
C ASP A 89 9.37 -13.77 8.95
N PRO A 90 9.94 -14.65 9.80
CA PRO A 90 10.44 -14.28 11.12
C PRO A 90 11.56 -13.24 11.07
N ALA A 91 12.43 -13.26 10.03
CA ALA A 91 13.52 -12.31 9.91
C ALA A 91 12.99 -10.90 9.59
N GLN A 92 12.04 -10.79 8.67
CA GLN A 92 11.33 -9.53 8.40
C GLN A 92 10.67 -8.98 9.67
N ARG A 93 9.96 -9.85 10.41
CA ARG A 93 9.31 -9.45 11.66
C ARG A 93 10.31 -8.91 12.68
N GLU A 94 11.43 -9.59 12.88
CA GLU A 94 12.49 -9.16 13.83
C GLU A 94 13.03 -7.78 13.46
N ILE A 95 13.31 -7.54 12.18
CA ILE A 95 13.82 -6.26 11.69
C ILE A 95 12.79 -5.16 11.94
N ILE A 96 11.54 -5.36 11.53
CA ILE A 96 10.47 -4.36 11.71
C ILE A 96 10.23 -4.09 13.20
N ALA A 97 10.24 -5.13 14.05
CA ALA A 97 10.04 -4.99 15.48
C ALA A 97 11.18 -4.19 16.15
N SER A 98 12.42 -4.34 15.69
CA SER A 98 13.59 -3.66 16.26
C SER A 98 13.62 -2.14 16.01
N LEU A 99 12.86 -1.63 15.04
CA LEU A 99 12.83 -0.21 14.72
C LEU A 99 12.21 0.61 15.86
N PRO A 100 12.91 1.61 16.42
CA PRO A 100 12.43 2.42 17.55
C PRO A 100 11.48 3.54 17.11
N THR A 101 10.77 3.35 16.00
CA THR A 101 9.88 4.33 15.38
C THR A 101 8.41 3.93 15.52
N ARG A 102 7.49 4.88 15.38
CA ARG A 102 6.08 4.54 15.11
C ARG A 102 5.97 3.90 13.74
N LYS A 103 5.23 2.83 13.66
CA LYS A 103 5.00 2.07 12.42
C LYS A 103 3.51 2.07 12.13
N LEU A 104 3.14 2.52 10.93
CA LEU A 104 1.76 2.54 10.47
C LEU A 104 1.68 1.86 9.10
N ILE A 105 0.55 1.22 8.84
CA ILE A 105 0.19 0.84 7.47
C ILE A 105 -0.44 2.04 6.79
N PHE A 106 -0.06 2.28 5.53
CA PHE A 106 -0.71 3.25 4.66
C PHE A 106 -0.97 2.61 3.30
N THR A 107 -2.19 2.13 3.10
CA THR A 107 -2.58 1.30 1.96
C THR A 107 -3.78 1.87 1.19
N ASN A 108 -3.87 1.51 -0.10
CA ASN A 108 -5.06 1.74 -0.93
C ASN A 108 -6.09 0.59 -0.85
N ALA A 109 -5.82 -0.45 -0.06
CA ALA A 109 -6.79 -1.46 0.34
C ALA A 109 -7.63 -0.97 1.53
N ASP A 110 -8.62 -1.77 1.96
CA ASP A 110 -9.40 -1.52 3.18
C ASP A 110 -8.74 -2.12 4.42
N SER A 111 -9.15 -1.65 5.59
CA SER A 111 -8.62 -2.12 6.88
C SER A 111 -8.89 -3.60 7.13
N SER A 112 -10.01 -4.16 6.65
CA SER A 112 -10.33 -5.60 6.82
C SER A 112 -9.31 -6.47 6.08
N HIS A 113 -8.95 -6.10 4.85
CA HIS A 113 -7.89 -6.77 4.10
C HIS A 113 -6.55 -6.64 4.82
N ALA A 114 -6.19 -5.41 5.23
CA ALA A 114 -4.93 -5.14 5.92
C ALA A 114 -4.80 -5.96 7.22
N GLU A 115 -5.85 -6.03 8.04
CA GLU A 115 -5.90 -6.86 9.26
C GLU A 115 -5.62 -8.34 8.96
N ARG A 116 -6.28 -8.87 7.93
CA ARG A 116 -6.12 -10.28 7.53
C ARG A 116 -4.70 -10.56 7.03
N VAL A 117 -4.15 -9.69 6.18
CA VAL A 117 -2.77 -9.82 5.66
C VAL A 117 -1.76 -9.74 6.80
N LEU A 118 -1.85 -8.73 7.66
CA LEU A 118 -0.95 -8.58 8.80
C LEU A 118 -1.02 -9.76 9.77
N THR A 119 -2.22 -10.28 10.01
CA THR A 119 -2.41 -11.48 10.84
C THR A 119 -1.76 -12.70 10.21
N GLN A 120 -1.98 -12.92 8.91
CA GLN A 120 -1.39 -14.04 8.16
C GLN A 120 0.14 -13.98 8.13
N LEU A 121 0.72 -12.76 8.04
CA LEU A 121 2.18 -12.54 8.07
C LEU A 121 2.77 -12.54 9.49
N ASN A 122 1.94 -12.64 10.54
CA ASN A 122 2.35 -12.50 11.94
C ASN A 122 3.00 -11.13 12.24
N LEU A 123 2.45 -10.05 11.66
CA LEU A 123 2.96 -8.67 11.80
C LEU A 123 1.95 -7.74 12.48
N ARG A 124 0.73 -8.20 12.77
CA ARG A 124 -0.38 -7.32 13.20
C ARG A 124 -0.08 -6.48 14.44
N ASP A 125 0.59 -7.03 15.40
CA ASP A 125 0.95 -6.36 16.65
C ASP A 125 2.01 -5.26 16.50
N LEU A 126 2.71 -5.23 15.38
CA LEU A 126 3.72 -4.22 15.07
C LEU A 126 3.13 -2.92 14.48
N PHE A 127 1.91 -2.96 14.01
CA PHE A 127 1.23 -1.85 13.32
C PHE A 127 -0.05 -1.44 14.04
N PRO A 128 0.02 -0.56 15.07
CA PRO A 128 -1.16 -0.17 15.84
C PRO A 128 -2.19 0.62 15.03
N VAL A 129 -1.77 1.29 13.95
CA VAL A 129 -2.62 2.14 13.13
C VAL A 129 -2.56 1.68 11.67
N ILE A 130 -3.74 1.56 11.06
CA ILE A 130 -3.91 1.31 9.62
C ILE A 130 -4.61 2.53 9.03
N VAL A 131 -3.94 3.18 8.08
CA VAL A 131 -4.50 4.24 7.25
C VAL A 131 -4.88 3.60 5.93
N ASP A 132 -6.16 3.39 5.73
CA ASP A 132 -6.74 2.67 4.60
C ASP A 132 -7.45 3.61 3.59
N VAL A 133 -7.95 3.06 2.49
CA VAL A 133 -8.64 3.81 1.44
C VAL A 133 -9.89 4.53 1.94
N ASN A 134 -10.58 3.98 2.95
CA ASN A 134 -11.77 4.59 3.54
C ASN A 134 -11.42 5.78 4.43
N THR A 135 -10.35 5.64 5.21
CA THR A 135 -9.84 6.68 6.11
C THR A 135 -9.40 7.94 5.36
N VAL A 136 -8.81 7.80 4.18
CA VAL A 136 -8.34 8.93 3.37
C VAL A 136 -9.33 9.42 2.33
N THR A 137 -10.54 8.84 2.27
CA THR A 137 -11.56 9.21 1.28
C THR A 137 -11.85 10.72 1.33
N PRO A 138 -12.07 11.42 0.20
CA PRO A 138 -12.20 10.89 -1.17
C PRO A 138 -10.89 10.62 -1.90
N TYR A 139 -9.76 10.81 -1.22
CA TYR A 139 -8.42 10.66 -1.78
C TYR A 139 -7.91 9.21 -1.70
N CYS A 140 -6.76 8.95 -2.31
CA CYS A 140 -5.99 7.71 -2.21
C CYS A 140 -4.52 8.00 -2.55
N LYS A 141 -3.57 7.10 -2.28
CA LYS A 141 -2.22 7.20 -2.81
C LYS A 141 -2.25 7.14 -4.35
N PRO A 142 -1.53 8.00 -5.09
CA PRO A 142 -0.50 8.93 -4.65
C PRO A 142 -0.98 10.39 -4.45
N MET A 143 -2.25 10.65 -4.23
CA MET A 143 -2.77 12.02 -4.08
C MET A 143 -2.18 12.70 -2.85
N PRO A 144 -1.69 13.97 -2.94
CA PRO A 144 -1.02 14.66 -1.84
C PRO A 144 -1.85 14.79 -0.56
N GLU A 145 -3.18 14.91 -0.70
CA GLU A 145 -4.10 15.01 0.42
C GLU A 145 -4.09 13.75 1.29
N SER A 146 -3.94 12.57 0.66
CA SER A 146 -3.89 11.30 1.40
C SER A 146 -2.69 11.21 2.34
N PHE A 147 -1.53 11.76 1.93
CA PHE A 147 -0.34 11.83 2.78
C PHE A 147 -0.53 12.78 3.96
N LYS A 148 -1.18 13.94 3.76
CA LYS A 148 -1.50 14.88 4.85
C LYS A 148 -2.41 14.24 5.88
N ILE A 149 -3.43 13.50 5.44
CA ILE A 149 -4.34 12.78 6.34
C ILE A 149 -3.56 11.70 7.11
N ALA A 150 -2.73 10.92 6.42
CA ALA A 150 -1.92 9.86 7.05
C ALA A 150 -0.98 10.44 8.12
N MET A 151 -0.29 11.56 7.84
CA MET A 151 0.56 12.25 8.82
C MET A 151 -0.23 12.73 10.03
N ASN A 152 -1.40 13.36 9.82
CA ASN A 152 -2.24 13.83 10.92
C ASN A 152 -2.67 12.67 11.84
N LEU A 153 -3.04 11.52 11.27
CA LEU A 153 -3.40 10.32 12.03
C LEU A 153 -2.20 9.73 12.79
N ALA A 154 -1.00 9.87 12.24
CA ALA A 154 0.23 9.50 12.94
C ALA A 154 0.61 10.50 14.05
N GLY A 155 -0.09 11.64 14.16
CA GLY A 155 0.28 12.73 15.08
C GLY A 155 1.62 13.36 14.70
N GLU A 156 1.95 13.39 13.41
CA GLU A 156 3.20 13.94 12.91
C GLU A 156 2.92 15.19 12.06
N SER A 157 3.62 16.27 12.36
CA SER A 157 3.47 17.56 11.67
C SER A 157 4.66 17.90 10.77
N ASP A 158 5.81 17.23 10.97
CA ASP A 158 7.03 17.45 10.20
C ASP A 158 7.27 16.28 9.24
N PRO A 159 7.01 16.44 7.92
CA PRO A 159 7.20 15.37 6.96
C PRO A 159 8.66 14.90 6.87
N SER A 160 9.65 15.75 7.19
CA SER A 160 11.06 15.35 7.16
C SER A 160 11.42 14.29 8.18
N ARG A 161 10.55 14.04 9.16
CA ARG A 161 10.68 12.99 10.18
C ARG A 161 9.94 11.70 9.80
N CYS A 162 9.33 11.68 8.62
CA CYS A 162 8.57 10.54 8.10
C CYS A 162 9.31 9.83 6.98
N VAL A 163 9.11 8.52 6.92
CA VAL A 163 9.54 7.67 5.78
C VAL A 163 8.33 6.95 5.22
N MET A 164 8.20 6.91 3.89
CA MET A 164 7.25 6.04 3.16
C MET A 164 8.02 4.90 2.50
N ILE A 165 7.60 3.66 2.74
CA ILE A 165 8.11 2.46 2.06
C ILE A 165 6.98 1.91 1.20
N ASP A 166 7.19 1.81 -0.13
CA ASP A 166 6.14 1.43 -1.09
C ASP A 166 6.82 0.83 -2.34
N ASP A 167 6.17 -0.11 -3.01
CA ASP A 167 6.68 -0.75 -4.24
C ASP A 167 6.44 0.08 -5.50
N LEU A 168 5.59 1.11 -5.43
CA LEU A 168 5.23 1.94 -6.57
C LEU A 168 6.03 3.25 -6.62
N THR A 169 6.74 3.46 -7.72
CA THR A 169 7.52 4.69 -7.97
C THR A 169 6.68 5.96 -7.88
N ARG A 170 5.42 5.91 -8.33
CA ARG A 170 4.50 7.06 -8.23
C ARG A 170 4.16 7.43 -6.78
N THR A 171 4.09 6.45 -5.87
CA THR A 171 3.83 6.69 -4.45
C THR A 171 5.08 7.23 -3.75
N THR A 172 6.25 6.64 -4.03
CA THR A 172 7.52 7.12 -3.45
C THR A 172 7.85 8.53 -3.92
N ARG A 173 7.58 8.88 -5.19
CA ARG A 173 7.69 10.25 -5.72
C ARG A 173 6.76 11.21 -4.97
N ALA A 174 5.48 10.86 -4.83
CA ALA A 174 4.51 11.70 -4.13
C ALA A 174 4.87 11.90 -2.65
N ALA A 175 5.44 10.89 -1.99
CA ALA A 175 5.95 11.03 -0.63
C ALA A 175 7.11 12.04 -0.55
N LYS A 176 8.05 12.00 -1.51
CA LYS A 176 9.12 13.03 -1.62
C LYS A 176 8.56 14.43 -1.84
N GLU A 177 7.60 14.57 -2.75
CA GLU A 177 6.92 15.85 -3.01
C GLU A 177 6.16 16.36 -1.78
N ALA A 178 5.68 15.46 -0.93
CA ALA A 178 5.10 15.80 0.37
C ALA A 178 6.15 16.17 1.46
N GLY A 179 7.44 16.08 1.14
CA GLY A 179 8.54 16.38 2.05
C GLY A 179 9.00 15.20 2.92
N MET A 180 8.50 14.00 2.71
CA MET A 180 8.95 12.79 3.39
C MET A 180 10.22 12.22 2.73
N SER A 181 10.97 11.41 3.46
CA SER A 181 11.87 10.44 2.83
C SER A 181 11.07 9.27 2.28
N SER A 182 11.54 8.66 1.17
CA SER A 182 10.86 7.52 0.58
C SER A 182 11.84 6.41 0.19
N ILE A 183 11.39 5.18 0.35
CA ILE A 183 12.13 3.96 0.01
C ILE A 183 11.28 3.13 -0.95
N LEU A 184 11.82 2.86 -2.13
CA LEU A 184 11.20 1.99 -3.12
C LEU A 184 11.49 0.53 -2.78
N PHE A 185 10.46 -0.25 -2.47
CA PHE A 185 10.59 -1.68 -2.23
C PHE A 185 10.68 -2.45 -3.56
N GLY A 186 11.56 -3.46 -3.62
CA GLY A 186 11.77 -4.26 -4.84
C GLY A 186 12.53 -3.56 -5.96
N GLY A 187 12.93 -2.31 -5.77
CA GLY A 187 13.76 -1.57 -6.73
C GLY A 187 15.21 -1.99 -6.71
N THR A 188 15.87 -2.00 -7.87
CA THR A 188 17.28 -2.42 -8.02
C THR A 188 18.27 -1.26 -8.11
N ALA A 189 17.81 -0.01 -8.16
CA ALA A 189 18.66 1.18 -8.25
C ALA A 189 18.01 2.38 -7.59
N ALA A 190 18.83 3.35 -7.14
CA ALA A 190 18.35 4.66 -6.73
C ALA A 190 17.60 5.30 -7.92
N SER A 191 16.30 5.44 -7.78
CA SER A 191 15.46 6.11 -8.77
C SER A 191 15.33 7.57 -8.36
N GLU A 192 15.15 8.47 -9.33
CA GLU A 192 14.81 9.87 -9.03
C GLU A 192 13.51 9.98 -8.21
N ASP A 193 12.71 8.92 -8.22
CA ASP A 193 11.40 8.83 -7.59
C ASP A 193 11.44 8.41 -6.10
N ALA A 194 12.60 7.96 -5.61
CA ALA A 194 12.80 7.58 -4.21
C ALA A 194 14.16 8.05 -3.69
N ASN A 195 14.30 8.19 -2.36
CA ASN A 195 15.57 8.54 -1.73
C ASN A 195 16.49 7.33 -1.61
N ALA A 196 15.92 6.12 -1.53
CA ALA A 196 16.63 4.85 -1.52
C ALA A 196 15.76 3.74 -2.10
N SER A 197 16.38 2.59 -2.37
CA SER A 197 15.69 1.34 -2.73
C SER A 197 16.01 0.28 -1.69
N LEU A 198 15.06 -0.62 -1.45
CA LEU A 198 15.14 -1.74 -0.51
C LEU A 198 14.82 -3.04 -1.26
N SER A 199 15.81 -3.91 -1.42
CA SER A 199 15.63 -5.21 -2.06
C SER A 199 15.46 -6.34 -1.03
N ASN A 200 16.02 -6.14 0.16
CA ASN A 200 16.00 -7.09 1.25
C ASN A 200 15.75 -6.36 2.59
N TRP A 201 14.86 -6.88 3.42
CA TRP A 201 14.56 -6.28 4.73
C TRP A 201 15.79 -6.09 5.63
N ASN A 202 16.82 -6.95 5.52
CA ASN A 202 18.07 -6.83 6.28
C ASN A 202 18.81 -5.50 6.03
N GLU A 203 18.54 -4.83 4.92
CA GLU A 203 19.18 -3.55 4.56
C GLU A 203 18.44 -2.33 5.16
N LEU A 204 17.22 -2.53 5.70
CA LEU A 204 16.37 -1.42 6.10
C LEU A 204 16.99 -0.51 7.15
N THR A 205 17.59 -1.08 8.18
CA THR A 205 18.23 -0.29 9.26
C THR A 205 19.36 0.58 8.73
N ASP A 206 20.25 0.02 7.92
CA ASP A 206 21.37 0.74 7.32
C ASP A 206 20.90 1.83 6.35
N ILE A 207 19.82 1.58 5.60
CA ILE A 207 19.20 2.59 4.71
C ILE A 207 18.64 3.75 5.53
N LEU A 208 17.90 3.46 6.60
CA LEU A 208 17.31 4.50 7.47
C LEU A 208 18.37 5.35 8.20
N GLU A 209 19.55 4.81 8.47
CA GLU A 209 20.66 5.55 9.08
C GLU A 209 21.38 6.48 8.09
N ARG A 210 21.38 6.11 6.80
CA ARG A 210 22.01 6.90 5.73
C ARG A 210 21.12 8.01 5.17
N LEU A 211 19.80 7.89 5.28
CA LEU A 211 18.82 8.90 4.87
C LEU A 211 18.74 10.06 5.86
#